data_491957d00f6ce7876a7f09e8e8d9a5a7
#
_entry.id   491957d00f6ce7876a7f09e8e8d9a5a7
#
_cell.length_a   1.000
_cell.length_b   1.000
_cell.length_c   1.000
_cell.angle_alpha   90.00
_cell.angle_beta   90.00
_cell.angle_gamma   90.00
#
_symmetry.space_group_name_H-M   'P 1'
#
loop_
_entity.id
_entity.type
_entity.pdbx_description
1 polymer ?
#
loop_
_entity_poly.entity_id
_entity_poly.type
_entity_poly.pdbx_seq_one_letter_code
_entity_poly.pdbx_strand_id
1 'polypeptide(L)'
;MKTLITFFSLIMLLLSSSLSISQSGDECIDNLDCQSSWVGLSDDDKETVFAFAEDYKAFIHLARTELSFVEQAIIFAEANGFRELTPSTRLKAGAKVYEVNRDRTISLMVIGTESLQSGFHIVGAHIDSPRLDLKGRPLYEGSEFALFQTNYHGGIKFHQWTNLPLALMGRIDKKDGSTVPVSIGLNPDQPIFMIPELSPHVDRGRNSQTLGDFIGPEDLDPVIAHIPDQVEGGDVADQVLKYLANEYGVSRADLVSAELSLVPAGAPRDMGFDRGLIAAYGQDDRLASYAALRAIADVNNPEKTTMAYLVDNEEVGNRNNTGARSEYFADLLSRMLYSELGDAYREPLFRSALRQTKFISIDVNPGVNPANPGAWELGNAPKLGYGINLKLYGQGNTANSEFIAWTRKLLDDNQVPWQTITYKVGSAGGGTIGGEFSIQNIEVIDFGVPLLSIHTPYAVSSKVDVYSLYQAAKAFYGYSE
;
A
#
# COMPACT_ATOMS: atom_id res chain seq x y z
N MET A 1 -0.68 23.90 27.74
CA MET A 1 -0.75 25.12 26.89
C MET A 1 -1.19 24.65 25.52
N LYS A 2 -2.40 24.96 25.12
CA LYS A 2 -2.99 24.48 23.84
C LYS A 2 -2.35 25.25 22.69
N THR A 3 -1.59 24.58 21.84
CA THR A 3 -1.07 25.16 20.60
C THR A 3 -2.06 24.83 19.49
N LEU A 4 -2.72 25.88 19.02
CA LEU A 4 -3.66 25.86 17.91
C LEU A 4 -2.89 25.61 16.61
N ILE A 5 -3.12 24.48 15.95
CA ILE A 5 -2.69 24.25 14.58
C ILE A 5 -3.80 24.80 13.69
N THR A 6 -3.50 25.92 13.04
CA THR A 6 -4.38 26.56 12.07
C THR A 6 -4.19 25.88 10.72
N PHE A 7 -5.16 25.05 10.31
CA PHE A 7 -5.23 24.52 8.94
C PHE A 7 -5.68 25.65 8.00
N PHE A 8 -4.81 26.01 7.08
CA PHE A 8 -5.18 26.83 5.92
C PHE A 8 -5.90 25.94 4.91
N SER A 9 -7.22 26.07 4.81
CA SER A 9 -7.99 25.54 3.68
C SER A 9 -7.73 26.44 2.47
N LEU A 10 -6.82 26.01 1.59
CA LEU A 10 -6.66 26.60 0.28
C LEU A 10 -7.66 25.94 -0.66
N ILE A 11 -8.76 26.64 -0.95
CA ILE A 11 -9.71 26.26 -2.01
C ILE A 11 -8.98 26.51 -3.34
N MET A 12 -8.43 25.48 -3.94
CA MET A 12 -7.84 25.52 -5.26
C MET A 12 -8.96 25.30 -6.28
N LEU A 13 -9.29 26.35 -7.05
CA LEU A 13 -10.09 26.24 -8.27
C LEU A 13 -9.30 25.39 -9.26
N LEU A 14 -9.72 24.15 -9.46
CA LEU A 14 -9.17 23.26 -10.47
C LEU A 14 -9.64 23.73 -11.86
N LEU A 15 -8.79 24.44 -12.56
CA LEU A 15 -8.80 24.45 -14.01
C LEU A 15 -8.28 23.08 -14.44
N SER A 16 -9.16 22.25 -15.00
CA SER A 16 -8.79 20.99 -15.64
C SER A 16 -8.02 21.29 -16.94
N SER A 17 -6.72 21.57 -16.83
CA SER A 17 -5.81 21.44 -17.96
C SER A 17 -5.49 19.96 -18.10
N SER A 18 -5.94 19.33 -19.19
CA SER A 18 -5.48 18.00 -19.58
C SER A 18 -3.97 18.05 -19.79
N LEU A 19 -3.22 17.32 -18.96
CA LEU A 19 -1.79 17.10 -19.17
C LEU A 19 -1.58 16.48 -20.55
N SER A 20 -0.88 17.16 -21.44
CA SER A 20 -0.43 16.60 -22.70
C SER A 20 0.83 15.77 -22.47
N ILE A 21 0.71 14.64 -21.78
CA ILE A 21 1.75 13.61 -21.76
C ILE A 21 1.66 12.91 -23.12
N SER A 22 2.43 13.38 -24.11
CA SER A 22 2.28 12.94 -25.48
C SER A 22 3.21 11.80 -25.84
N GLN A 23 2.81 10.58 -25.48
CA GLN A 23 3.11 9.39 -26.29
C GLN A 23 2.11 8.28 -25.92
N SER A 24 1.37 7.77 -26.91
CA SER A 24 0.55 6.58 -26.70
C SER A 24 1.45 5.39 -26.41
N GLY A 25 1.01 4.48 -25.54
CA GLY A 25 1.76 3.24 -25.26
C GLY A 25 1.99 2.39 -26.53
N ASP A 26 1.13 2.51 -27.54
CA ASP A 26 1.28 1.85 -28.84
C ASP A 26 2.54 2.35 -29.59
N GLU A 27 2.88 3.64 -29.53
CA GLU A 27 4.16 4.13 -30.09
C GLU A 27 5.36 3.52 -29.37
N CYS A 28 5.22 3.20 -28.10
CA CYS A 28 6.26 2.54 -27.31
C CYS A 28 6.45 1.08 -27.66
N ILE A 29 5.42 0.37 -28.14
CA ILE A 29 5.51 -1.05 -28.55
C ILE A 29 6.17 -1.18 -29.93
N ASP A 30 5.84 -0.27 -30.86
CA ASP A 30 6.38 -0.28 -32.19
C ASP A 30 7.81 0.28 -32.27
N ASN A 31 8.21 1.11 -31.30
CA ASN A 31 9.55 1.73 -31.21
C ASN A 31 10.19 1.35 -29.86
N LEU A 32 11.18 0.46 -29.89
CA LEU A 32 11.99 0.10 -28.71
C LEU A 32 12.73 1.32 -28.08
N ASP A 33 12.68 2.48 -28.73
CA ASP A 33 13.25 3.75 -28.31
C ASP A 33 12.21 4.69 -27.63
N CYS A 34 11.30 4.15 -26.81
CA CYS A 34 10.39 4.96 -26.01
C CYS A 34 11.12 6.05 -25.21
N GLN A 35 10.57 7.23 -25.21
CA GLN A 35 11.07 8.31 -24.37
C GLN A 35 10.46 8.21 -22.97
N SER A 36 11.23 8.61 -21.96
CA SER A 36 10.72 8.74 -20.61
C SER A 36 9.52 9.69 -20.54
N SER A 37 8.53 9.40 -19.71
CA SER A 37 7.37 10.25 -19.44
C SER A 37 7.74 11.64 -18.88
N TRP A 38 8.98 11.84 -18.50
CA TRP A 38 9.51 13.16 -18.15
C TRP A 38 9.81 14.05 -19.36
N VAL A 39 9.99 13.44 -20.53
CA VAL A 39 10.30 14.19 -21.77
C VAL A 39 9.01 14.80 -22.33
N GLY A 40 9.04 16.08 -22.64
CA GLY A 40 7.89 16.79 -23.20
C GLY A 40 6.91 17.37 -22.16
N LEU A 41 7.08 17.09 -20.87
CA LEU A 41 6.30 17.77 -19.83
C LEU A 41 6.59 19.27 -19.82
N SER A 42 5.55 20.08 -19.80
CA SER A 42 5.66 21.50 -19.51
C SER A 42 6.14 21.75 -18.08
N ASP A 43 6.55 22.95 -17.75
CA ASP A 43 6.94 23.29 -16.38
C ASP A 43 5.75 23.20 -15.41
N ASP A 44 4.54 23.57 -15.85
CA ASP A 44 3.29 23.44 -15.06
C ASP A 44 2.94 21.96 -14.80
N ASP A 45 3.13 21.09 -15.79
CA ASP A 45 2.93 19.64 -15.63
C ASP A 45 3.91 19.05 -14.61
N LYS A 46 5.18 19.45 -14.69
CA LYS A 46 6.19 19.05 -13.71
C LYS A 46 5.83 19.51 -12.31
N GLU A 47 5.39 20.76 -12.15
CA GLU A 47 4.95 21.29 -10.86
C GLU A 47 3.79 20.46 -10.30
N THR A 48 2.82 20.08 -11.14
CA THR A 48 1.71 19.20 -10.77
C THR A 48 2.18 17.82 -10.29
N VAL A 49 3.10 17.17 -11.02
CA VAL A 49 3.70 15.88 -10.65
C VAL A 49 4.46 16.00 -9.30
N PHE A 50 5.23 17.08 -9.12
CA PHE A 50 5.95 17.32 -7.89
C PHE A 50 5.02 17.58 -6.71
N ALA A 51 3.98 18.39 -6.88
CA ALA A 51 2.98 18.67 -5.83
C ALA A 51 2.25 17.38 -5.40
N PHE A 52 1.82 16.56 -6.37
CA PHE A 52 1.21 15.25 -6.07
C PHE A 52 2.15 14.34 -5.28
N ALA A 53 3.43 14.34 -5.62
CA ALA A 53 4.45 13.57 -4.92
C ALA A 53 4.69 14.05 -3.48
N GLU A 54 4.57 15.36 -3.20
CA GLU A 54 4.65 15.90 -1.84
C GLU A 54 3.45 15.43 -0.99
N ASP A 55 2.23 15.47 -1.53
CA ASP A 55 1.03 14.95 -0.87
C ASP A 55 1.17 13.44 -0.58
N TYR A 56 1.66 12.67 -1.55
CA TYR A 56 1.94 11.23 -1.35
C TYR A 56 2.97 10.98 -0.24
N LYS A 57 4.09 11.71 -0.24
CA LYS A 57 5.11 11.58 0.81
C LYS A 57 4.55 11.90 2.20
N ALA A 58 3.71 12.94 2.30
CA ALA A 58 3.06 13.30 3.56
C ALA A 58 2.13 12.18 4.05
N PHE A 59 1.33 11.60 3.15
CA PHE A 59 0.41 10.51 3.47
C PHE A 59 1.16 9.25 3.92
N ILE A 60 2.12 8.75 3.13
CA ILE A 60 2.84 7.50 3.43
C ILE A 60 3.75 7.62 4.66
N HIS A 61 4.13 8.84 5.05
CA HIS A 61 4.86 9.09 6.29
C HIS A 61 4.04 8.69 7.52
N LEU A 62 2.75 8.89 7.51
CA LEU A 62 1.82 8.56 8.59
C LEU A 62 1.24 7.14 8.44
N ALA A 63 0.98 6.72 7.21
CA ALA A 63 0.41 5.40 6.87
C ALA A 63 1.49 4.32 6.82
N ARG A 64 2.03 3.89 7.97
CA ARG A 64 3.16 2.94 8.07
C ARG A 64 2.75 1.49 8.20
N THR A 65 1.54 1.23 8.68
CA THR A 65 0.93 -0.09 8.83
C THR A 65 -0.47 -0.05 8.23
N GLU A 66 -1.11 -1.21 8.05
CA GLU A 66 -2.51 -1.28 7.60
C GLU A 66 -3.45 -0.51 8.52
N LEU A 67 -3.24 -0.58 9.83
CA LEU A 67 -4.04 0.17 10.82
C LEU A 67 -3.92 1.69 10.61
N SER A 68 -2.68 2.19 10.53
CA SER A 68 -2.45 3.62 10.32
C SER A 68 -2.84 4.07 8.91
N PHE A 69 -2.78 3.17 7.90
CA PHE A 69 -3.29 3.47 6.56
C PHE A 69 -4.80 3.71 6.60
N VAL A 70 -5.57 2.80 7.22
CA VAL A 70 -7.04 2.93 7.34
C VAL A 70 -7.40 4.20 8.09
N GLU A 71 -6.70 4.53 9.18
CA GLU A 71 -6.91 5.79 9.91
C GLU A 71 -6.71 7.03 8.99
N GLN A 72 -5.60 7.07 8.24
CA GLN A 72 -5.33 8.18 7.32
C GLN A 72 -6.30 8.20 6.13
N ALA A 73 -6.74 7.04 5.65
CA ALA A 73 -7.73 6.93 4.59
C ALA A 73 -9.11 7.43 5.03
N ILE A 74 -9.53 7.18 6.27
CA ILE A 74 -10.78 7.74 6.84
C ILE A 74 -10.69 9.27 6.90
N ILE A 75 -9.61 9.81 7.46
CA ILE A 75 -9.38 11.27 7.54
C ILE A 75 -9.47 11.89 6.14
N PHE A 76 -8.80 11.27 5.17
CA PHE A 76 -8.82 11.71 3.78
C PHE A 76 -10.23 11.61 3.17
N ALA A 77 -10.93 10.51 3.38
CA ALA A 77 -12.28 10.27 2.85
C ALA A 77 -13.27 11.33 3.36
N GLU A 78 -13.30 11.58 4.67
CA GLU A 78 -14.19 12.56 5.28
C GLU A 78 -13.90 13.99 4.80
N ALA A 79 -12.61 14.35 4.65
CA ALA A 79 -12.20 15.63 4.10
C ALA A 79 -12.64 15.82 2.63
N ASN A 80 -12.87 14.74 1.88
CA ASN A 80 -13.33 14.73 0.49
C ASN A 80 -14.82 14.42 0.33
N GLY A 81 -15.60 14.50 1.43
CA GLY A 81 -17.05 14.41 1.42
C GLY A 81 -17.62 13.00 1.44
N PHE A 82 -16.78 11.99 1.66
CA PHE A 82 -17.25 10.63 1.94
C PHE A 82 -17.85 10.54 3.35
N ARG A 83 -18.79 9.64 3.51
CA ARG A 83 -19.43 9.34 4.80
C ARG A 83 -19.47 7.84 5.02
N GLU A 84 -19.40 7.42 6.26
CA GLU A 84 -19.49 6.01 6.60
C GLU A 84 -20.82 5.39 6.10
N LEU A 85 -20.70 4.23 5.46
CA LEU A 85 -21.84 3.44 5.01
C LEU A 85 -22.49 2.74 6.20
N THR A 86 -23.75 3.06 6.44
CA THR A 86 -24.56 2.46 7.50
C THR A 86 -25.80 1.77 6.92
N PRO A 87 -26.48 0.88 7.65
CA PRO A 87 -27.71 0.25 7.17
C PRO A 87 -28.83 1.26 6.81
N SER A 88 -28.78 2.47 7.31
CA SER A 88 -29.71 3.55 6.99
C SER A 88 -29.28 4.46 5.84
N THR A 89 -28.06 4.26 5.32
CA THR A 89 -27.52 5.07 4.22
C THR A 89 -28.30 4.80 2.94
N ARG A 90 -28.82 5.86 2.32
CA ARG A 90 -29.45 5.77 1.00
C ARG A 90 -28.41 5.94 -0.10
N LEU A 91 -28.24 4.90 -0.90
CA LEU A 91 -27.35 4.92 -2.06
C LEU A 91 -28.02 5.69 -3.22
N LYS A 92 -27.66 6.95 -3.39
CA LYS A 92 -28.12 7.80 -4.49
C LYS A 92 -26.95 8.10 -5.40
N ALA A 93 -27.21 8.25 -6.71
CA ALA A 93 -26.19 8.69 -7.65
C ALA A 93 -25.40 9.90 -7.15
N GLY A 94 -24.09 9.83 -7.26
CA GLY A 94 -23.14 10.83 -6.75
C GLY A 94 -22.87 10.76 -5.24
N ALA A 95 -23.51 9.88 -4.46
CA ALA A 95 -23.19 9.71 -3.05
C ALA A 95 -21.79 9.13 -2.89
N LYS A 96 -20.99 9.74 -2.00
CA LYS A 96 -19.65 9.29 -1.62
C LYS A 96 -19.74 8.60 -0.27
N VAL A 97 -19.44 7.31 -0.21
CA VAL A 97 -19.52 6.51 1.02
C VAL A 97 -18.27 5.66 1.20
N TYR A 98 -17.94 5.34 2.45
CA TYR A 98 -16.88 4.39 2.78
C TYR A 98 -17.36 3.35 3.81
N GLU A 99 -16.78 2.18 3.80
CA GLU A 99 -16.95 1.15 4.83
C GLU A 99 -15.60 0.59 5.25
N VAL A 100 -15.44 0.38 6.56
CA VAL A 100 -14.23 -0.18 7.16
C VAL A 100 -14.50 -1.58 7.66
N ASN A 101 -13.62 -2.52 7.31
CA ASN A 101 -13.65 -3.88 7.85
C ASN A 101 -12.53 -4.06 8.89
N ARG A 102 -12.92 -4.10 10.18
CA ARG A 102 -12.04 -4.43 11.31
C ARG A 102 -10.77 -3.56 11.40
N ASP A 103 -10.85 -2.30 10.99
CA ASP A 103 -9.75 -1.32 10.96
C ASP A 103 -8.55 -1.71 10.08
N ARG A 104 -8.69 -2.73 9.21
CA ARG A 104 -7.60 -3.28 8.38
C ARG A 104 -7.92 -3.35 6.89
N THR A 105 -9.14 -3.01 6.50
CA THR A 105 -9.58 -2.93 5.10
C THR A 105 -10.53 -1.77 4.98
N ILE A 106 -10.40 -0.97 3.94
CA ILE A 106 -11.31 0.14 3.68
C ILE A 106 -11.79 0.12 2.23
N SER A 107 -13.08 0.34 2.04
CA SER A 107 -13.72 0.47 0.73
C SER A 107 -14.31 1.86 0.60
N LEU A 108 -13.91 2.63 -0.42
CA LEU A 108 -14.52 3.91 -0.75
C LEU A 108 -15.33 3.75 -2.03
N MET A 109 -16.53 4.33 -2.08
CA MET A 109 -17.44 4.17 -3.20
C MET A 109 -18.05 5.51 -3.61
N VAL A 110 -18.15 5.74 -4.93
CA VAL A 110 -18.97 6.80 -5.50
C VAL A 110 -20.09 6.14 -6.29
N ILE A 111 -21.33 6.34 -5.84
CA ILE A 111 -22.51 5.68 -6.42
C ILE A 111 -22.77 6.23 -7.80
N GLY A 112 -22.91 5.31 -8.77
CA GLY A 112 -23.16 5.62 -10.18
C GLY A 112 -24.57 6.09 -10.46
N THR A 113 -24.79 6.56 -11.70
CA THR A 113 -26.12 6.90 -12.22
C THR A 113 -26.90 5.68 -12.69
N GLU A 114 -26.22 4.59 -13.03
CA GLU A 114 -26.80 3.31 -13.35
C GLU A 114 -27.15 2.47 -12.13
N SER A 115 -28.03 1.47 -12.32
CA SER A 115 -28.31 0.45 -11.30
C SER A 115 -27.04 -0.33 -10.95
N LEU A 116 -26.92 -0.73 -9.69
CA LEU A 116 -25.83 -1.62 -9.22
C LEU A 116 -25.84 -2.99 -9.94
N GLN A 117 -26.95 -3.37 -10.59
CA GLN A 117 -27.05 -4.58 -11.41
C GLN A 117 -26.18 -4.51 -12.67
N SER A 118 -25.82 -3.32 -13.16
CA SER A 118 -24.95 -3.14 -14.32
C SER A 118 -23.46 -3.41 -14.00
N GLY A 119 -23.14 -3.75 -12.74
CA GLY A 119 -21.78 -4.01 -12.27
C GLY A 119 -21.06 -2.76 -11.78
N PHE A 120 -19.78 -2.92 -11.48
CA PHE A 120 -18.96 -1.92 -10.82
C PHE A 120 -17.66 -1.68 -11.58
N HIS A 121 -17.06 -0.50 -11.40
CA HIS A 121 -15.67 -0.24 -11.74
C HIS A 121 -14.85 -0.20 -10.46
N ILE A 122 -14.01 -1.21 -10.25
CA ILE A 122 -13.27 -1.39 -8.99
C ILE A 122 -11.76 -1.31 -9.23
N VAL A 123 -11.08 -0.46 -8.48
CA VAL A 123 -9.62 -0.50 -8.35
C VAL A 123 -9.30 -1.08 -6.99
N GLY A 124 -8.59 -2.20 -6.99
CA GLY A 124 -8.15 -2.87 -5.77
C GLY A 124 -6.64 -2.81 -5.60
N ALA A 125 -6.18 -2.63 -4.35
CA ALA A 125 -4.78 -2.61 -3.94
C ALA A 125 -4.64 -3.15 -2.53
N HIS A 126 -3.41 -3.51 -2.11
CA HIS A 126 -3.19 -3.88 -0.72
C HIS A 126 -2.54 -2.76 0.09
N ILE A 127 -2.66 -2.83 1.41
CA ILE A 127 -2.20 -1.79 2.33
C ILE A 127 -1.19 -2.28 3.37
N ASP A 128 -1.04 -3.60 3.52
CA ASP A 128 0.07 -4.17 4.27
C ASP A 128 1.39 -4.02 3.48
N SER A 129 2.51 -4.15 4.15
CA SER A 129 3.85 -4.10 3.56
C SER A 129 4.79 -4.96 4.37
N PRO A 130 5.89 -5.44 3.79
CA PRO A 130 6.90 -6.20 4.53
C PRO A 130 7.40 -5.44 5.76
N ARG A 131 7.43 -6.13 6.91
CA ARG A 131 7.78 -5.56 8.22
C ARG A 131 8.21 -6.64 9.21
N LEU A 132 8.50 -6.24 10.44
CA LEU A 132 8.76 -7.16 11.56
C LEU A 132 7.66 -7.01 12.60
N ASP A 133 6.87 -8.05 12.81
CA ASP A 133 5.82 -8.09 13.84
C ASP A 133 6.38 -8.66 15.15
N LEU A 134 5.92 -8.18 16.31
CA LEU A 134 6.33 -8.74 17.59
C LEU A 134 5.70 -10.11 17.80
N LYS A 135 6.46 -11.06 18.35
CA LYS A 135 5.91 -12.35 18.80
C LYS A 135 4.98 -12.15 20.01
N GLY A 136 4.11 -13.11 20.29
CA GLY A 136 3.14 -13.02 21.38
C GLY A 136 3.75 -12.91 22.80
N ARG A 137 5.02 -13.23 22.98
CA ARG A 137 5.82 -12.98 24.20
C ARG A 137 7.14 -12.38 23.83
N PRO A 138 7.15 -11.10 23.41
CA PRO A 138 8.30 -10.56 22.71
C PRO A 138 9.45 -10.17 23.64
N LEU A 139 9.17 -9.74 24.88
CA LEU A 139 10.14 -9.15 25.77
C LEU A 139 11.00 -10.19 26.48
N TYR A 140 12.31 -10.10 26.27
CA TYR A 140 13.33 -10.88 26.97
C TYR A 140 14.59 -10.05 27.23
N GLU A 141 15.52 -10.60 28.02
CA GLU A 141 16.81 -9.99 28.30
C GLU A 141 17.95 -10.86 27.78
N GLY A 142 18.97 -10.22 27.23
CA GLY A 142 20.20 -10.84 26.77
C GLY A 142 21.38 -9.90 26.90
N SER A 143 22.46 -10.35 27.55
CA SER A 143 23.69 -9.57 27.72
C SER A 143 23.46 -8.16 28.30
N GLU A 144 22.59 -8.05 29.29
CA GLU A 144 22.23 -6.79 29.98
C GLU A 144 21.48 -5.78 29.07
N PHE A 145 20.85 -6.27 28.01
CA PHE A 145 19.94 -5.49 27.17
C PHE A 145 18.54 -6.10 27.19
N ALA A 146 17.50 -5.28 27.13
CA ALA A 146 16.17 -5.75 26.79
C ALA A 146 16.00 -5.76 25.28
N LEU A 147 15.36 -6.83 24.76
CA LEU A 147 15.12 -7.06 23.35
C LEU A 147 13.65 -7.44 23.13
N PHE A 148 13.16 -7.22 21.89
CA PHE A 148 11.91 -7.80 21.42
C PHE A 148 12.17 -8.91 20.43
N GLN A 149 11.53 -10.07 20.64
CA GLN A 149 11.48 -11.13 19.63
C GLN A 149 10.51 -10.76 18.52
N THR A 150 10.96 -10.94 17.29
CA THR A 150 10.18 -10.60 16.10
C THR A 150 9.86 -11.82 15.24
N ASN A 151 8.88 -11.64 14.36
CA ASN A 151 8.58 -12.48 13.21
C ASN A 151 8.47 -11.58 11.99
N TYR A 152 8.91 -12.04 10.82
CA TYR A 152 8.79 -11.24 9.59
C TYR A 152 7.43 -11.43 8.92
N HIS A 153 6.92 -10.35 8.34
CA HIS A 153 5.73 -10.28 7.52
C HIS A 153 6.14 -10.01 6.07
N GLY A 154 5.66 -10.82 5.11
CA GLY A 154 6.04 -10.73 3.71
C GLY A 154 7.44 -11.27 3.39
N GLY A 155 7.82 -11.21 2.13
CA GLY A 155 9.09 -11.71 1.63
C GLY A 155 10.23 -10.70 1.77
N ILE A 156 11.08 -10.79 2.78
CA ILE A 156 12.19 -9.86 3.04
C ILE A 156 13.57 -10.51 2.91
N LYS A 157 14.58 -9.68 2.68
CA LYS A 157 15.99 -10.05 2.83
C LYS A 157 16.48 -9.59 4.19
N PHE A 158 16.70 -10.51 5.12
CA PHE A 158 16.95 -10.23 6.55
C PHE A 158 18.08 -9.24 6.80
N HIS A 159 19.21 -9.35 6.09
CA HIS A 159 20.36 -8.45 6.24
C HIS A 159 20.05 -6.97 5.95
N GLN A 160 18.95 -6.66 5.25
CA GLN A 160 18.57 -5.29 4.95
C GLN A 160 17.86 -4.59 6.13
N TRP A 161 17.49 -5.35 7.16
CA TRP A 161 16.78 -4.86 8.33
C TRP A 161 17.69 -4.55 9.52
N THR A 162 18.97 -4.82 9.40
CA THR A 162 19.97 -4.48 10.42
C THR A 162 20.48 -3.06 10.27
N ASN A 163 20.99 -2.47 11.37
CA ASN A 163 21.65 -1.16 11.43
C ASN A 163 20.81 0.01 10.88
N LEU A 164 19.50 -0.08 10.95
CA LEU A 164 18.61 1.03 10.56
C LEU A 164 17.67 1.42 11.71
N PRO A 165 17.30 2.70 11.80
CA PRO A 165 16.33 3.16 12.78
C PRO A 165 14.94 2.54 12.53
N LEU A 166 14.37 1.93 13.56
CA LEU A 166 13.03 1.35 13.54
C LEU A 166 12.10 2.10 14.50
N ALA A 167 10.84 2.25 14.10
CA ALA A 167 9.74 2.73 14.91
C ALA A 167 8.84 1.55 15.30
N LEU A 168 8.23 1.59 16.47
CA LEU A 168 7.24 0.62 16.94
C LEU A 168 5.85 1.21 16.78
N MET A 169 4.99 0.53 16.02
CA MET A 169 3.65 0.99 15.70
C MET A 169 2.62 -0.13 15.81
N GLY A 170 1.38 0.25 16.05
CA GLY A 170 0.25 -0.66 16.09
C GLY A 170 -0.68 -0.39 17.25
N ARG A 171 -1.28 -1.46 17.82
CA ARG A 171 -2.20 -1.35 18.96
C ARG A 171 -2.13 -2.56 19.89
N ILE A 172 -2.62 -2.38 21.09
CA ILE A 172 -2.75 -3.44 22.09
C ILE A 172 -4.21 -3.52 22.51
N ASP A 173 -4.87 -4.63 22.21
CA ASP A 173 -6.25 -4.89 22.62
C ASP A 173 -6.24 -5.62 23.97
N LYS A 174 -6.73 -4.96 25.02
CA LYS A 174 -6.70 -5.46 26.39
C LYS A 174 -7.92 -6.33 26.71
N LYS A 175 -7.78 -7.19 27.72
CA LYS A 175 -8.86 -8.10 28.16
C LYS A 175 -10.14 -7.38 28.64
N ASP A 176 -10.05 -6.13 29.05
CA ASP A 176 -11.20 -5.31 29.45
C ASP A 176 -11.96 -4.70 28.27
N GLY A 177 -11.51 -4.98 27.03
CA GLY A 177 -12.08 -4.45 25.79
C GLY A 177 -11.54 -3.09 25.37
N SER A 178 -10.62 -2.50 26.15
CA SER A 178 -9.97 -1.24 25.75
C SER A 178 -8.84 -1.49 24.76
N THR A 179 -8.63 -0.54 23.85
CA THR A 179 -7.55 -0.54 22.86
C THR A 179 -6.57 0.58 23.15
N VAL A 180 -5.29 0.28 23.13
CA VAL A 180 -4.19 1.23 23.34
C VAL A 180 -3.39 1.37 22.04
N PRO A 181 -3.46 2.53 21.35
CA PRO A 181 -2.63 2.78 20.18
C PRO A 181 -1.17 3.02 20.60
N VAL A 182 -0.24 2.51 19.82
CA VAL A 182 1.21 2.66 20.03
C VAL A 182 1.85 3.24 18.77
N SER A 183 2.59 4.34 18.92
CA SER A 183 3.40 4.95 17.86
C SER A 183 4.63 5.60 18.50
N ILE A 184 5.79 4.94 18.38
CA ILE A 184 7.05 5.36 19.00
C ILE A 184 8.13 5.34 17.92
N GLY A 185 8.84 6.46 17.72
CA GLY A 185 10.02 6.55 16.86
C GLY A 185 9.81 7.25 15.53
N LEU A 186 8.58 7.69 15.19
CA LEU A 186 8.34 8.52 14.01
C LEU A 186 8.63 10.01 14.26
N ASN A 187 8.40 10.47 15.48
CA ASN A 187 8.74 11.83 15.87
C ASN A 187 10.23 11.89 16.26
N PRO A 188 11.02 12.87 15.77
CA PRO A 188 12.44 13.02 16.12
C PRO A 188 12.75 13.09 17.62
N ASP A 189 11.80 13.51 18.43
CA ASP A 189 11.94 13.58 19.89
C ASP A 189 11.69 12.24 20.62
N GLN A 190 11.25 11.21 19.88
CA GLN A 190 10.99 9.88 20.41
C GLN A 190 12.21 8.95 20.23
N PRO A 191 12.37 7.93 21.10
CA PRO A 191 13.41 6.93 20.92
C PRO A 191 13.13 6.07 19.69
N ILE A 192 14.18 5.56 19.06
CA ILE A 192 14.15 4.56 18.01
C ILE A 192 14.66 3.22 18.53
N PHE A 193 14.41 2.16 17.76
CA PHE A 193 14.91 0.82 17.99
C PHE A 193 15.84 0.40 16.86
N MET A 194 16.71 -0.59 17.08
CA MET A 194 17.64 -1.04 16.05
C MET A 194 18.05 -2.50 16.30
N ILE A 195 18.26 -3.23 15.23
CA ILE A 195 18.89 -4.56 15.22
C ILE A 195 20.38 -4.37 14.92
N PRO A 196 21.28 -4.47 15.92
CA PRO A 196 22.69 -4.23 15.68
C PRO A 196 23.36 -5.43 15.01
N GLU A 197 24.10 -5.18 13.93
CA GLU A 197 24.93 -6.18 13.25
C GLU A 197 26.34 -6.24 13.89
N LEU A 198 26.98 -7.39 13.79
CA LEU A 198 28.34 -7.56 14.27
C LEU A 198 29.34 -6.67 13.50
N SER A 199 30.31 -6.11 14.21
CA SER A 199 31.38 -5.36 13.57
C SER A 199 32.38 -6.31 12.86
N PRO A 200 33.07 -5.84 11.80
CA PRO A 200 34.08 -6.65 11.11
C PRO A 200 35.22 -7.13 12.01
N HIS A 201 35.42 -6.52 13.17
CA HIS A 201 36.49 -6.89 14.12
C HIS A 201 36.23 -8.24 14.80
N VAL A 202 34.98 -8.63 14.97
CA VAL A 202 34.56 -9.85 15.67
C VAL A 202 33.85 -10.87 14.76
N ASP A 203 33.69 -10.55 13.47
CA ASP A 203 32.88 -11.32 12.51
C ASP A 203 33.71 -12.08 11.44
N ARG A 204 35.00 -12.27 11.65
CA ARG A 204 35.93 -12.84 10.64
C ARG A 204 35.56 -14.25 10.21
N GLY A 205 34.88 -15.04 11.05
CA GLY A 205 34.50 -16.42 10.75
C GLY A 205 33.29 -16.58 9.84
N ARG A 206 32.50 -15.51 9.64
CA ARG A 206 31.23 -15.56 8.89
C ARG A 206 31.36 -15.20 7.41
N ASN A 207 32.52 -14.74 6.95
CA ASN A 207 32.75 -14.29 5.56
C ASN A 207 32.51 -15.38 4.48
N SER A 208 32.47 -16.65 4.85
CA SER A 208 32.21 -17.78 3.94
C SER A 208 30.77 -18.28 3.99
N GLN A 209 29.92 -17.71 4.84
CA GLN A 209 28.52 -18.10 4.94
C GLN A 209 27.72 -17.61 3.72
N THR A 210 26.64 -18.31 3.40
CA THR A 210 25.69 -17.79 2.42
C THR A 210 24.95 -16.58 3.02
N LEU A 211 24.40 -15.73 2.17
CA LEU A 211 23.66 -14.55 2.63
C LEU A 211 22.48 -14.92 3.56
N GLY A 212 21.84 -16.08 3.32
CA GLY A 212 20.75 -16.57 4.16
C GLY A 212 21.20 -17.13 5.50
N ASP A 213 22.45 -17.60 5.60
CA ASP A 213 23.02 -18.09 6.86
C ASP A 213 23.72 -16.98 7.66
N PHE A 214 24.03 -15.87 7.00
CA PHE A 214 24.74 -14.72 7.60
C PHE A 214 23.83 -14.00 8.61
N ILE A 215 22.57 -13.74 8.24
CA ILE A 215 21.51 -13.25 9.12
C ILE A 215 20.28 -14.10 8.88
N GLY A 216 19.90 -14.87 9.89
CA GLY A 216 18.69 -15.70 9.88
C GLY A 216 17.45 -14.93 10.36
N PRO A 217 16.27 -15.53 10.19
CA PRO A 217 15.01 -14.90 10.60
C PRO A 217 14.89 -14.68 12.12
N GLU A 218 15.56 -15.49 12.93
CA GLU A 218 15.56 -15.36 14.39
C GLU A 218 16.63 -14.36 14.91
N ASP A 219 17.44 -13.78 14.03
CA ASP A 219 18.46 -12.78 14.38
C ASP A 219 17.92 -11.34 14.28
N LEU A 220 16.63 -11.16 13.98
CA LEU A 220 16.00 -9.85 13.76
C LEU A 220 15.38 -9.27 15.03
N ASP A 221 16.03 -9.43 16.16
CA ASP A 221 15.56 -8.94 17.46
C ASP A 221 16.19 -7.57 17.78
N PRO A 222 15.40 -6.47 17.82
CA PRO A 222 15.92 -5.15 18.12
C PRO A 222 16.26 -4.99 19.61
N VAL A 223 17.31 -4.27 19.86
CA VAL A 223 17.62 -3.71 21.19
C VAL A 223 16.62 -2.57 21.47
N ILE A 224 15.99 -2.64 22.66
CA ILE A 224 14.95 -1.69 23.06
C ILE A 224 15.26 -0.92 24.34
N ALA A 225 16.15 -1.43 25.20
CA ALA A 225 16.61 -0.75 26.43
C ALA A 225 17.92 -1.32 26.94
N HIS A 226 18.59 -0.55 27.81
CA HIS A 226 19.86 -0.92 28.43
C HIS A 226 19.97 -0.51 29.90
N ILE A 227 19.14 0.38 30.42
CA ILE A 227 19.20 0.83 31.81
C ILE A 227 18.36 -0.13 32.67
N PRO A 228 18.98 -0.83 33.65
CA PRO A 228 18.24 -1.72 34.54
C PRO A 228 17.32 -0.96 35.49
N ASP A 229 16.31 -1.63 36.01
CA ASP A 229 15.51 -1.09 37.09
C ASP A 229 16.37 -0.86 38.34
N GLN A 230 16.13 0.25 39.04
CA GLN A 230 16.93 0.70 40.17
C GLN A 230 16.56 0.00 41.50
N VAL A 231 15.69 -0.99 41.46
CA VAL A 231 15.37 -1.82 42.64
C VAL A 231 16.36 -2.97 42.75
N GLU A 232 16.59 -3.47 43.99
CA GLU A 232 17.48 -4.60 44.21
C GLU A 232 16.97 -5.84 43.42
N GLY A 233 17.85 -6.36 42.55
CA GLY A 233 17.54 -7.49 41.68
C GLY A 233 16.66 -7.17 40.47
N GLY A 234 16.40 -5.89 40.20
CA GLY A 234 15.68 -5.46 38.99
C GLY A 234 16.53 -5.59 37.73
N ASP A 235 15.91 -5.98 36.63
CA ASP A 235 16.55 -6.12 35.34
C ASP A 235 16.13 -5.05 34.33
N VAL A 236 16.68 -5.08 33.11
CA VAL A 236 16.36 -4.09 32.05
C VAL A 236 14.95 -4.32 31.51
N ALA A 237 14.49 -5.56 31.46
CA ALA A 237 13.13 -5.88 31.00
C ALA A 237 12.07 -5.36 31.99
N ASP A 238 12.34 -5.38 33.30
CA ASP A 238 11.45 -4.79 34.32
C ASP A 238 11.31 -3.28 34.14
N GLN A 239 12.40 -2.58 33.78
CA GLN A 239 12.37 -1.15 33.47
C GLN A 239 11.49 -0.85 32.24
N VAL A 240 11.57 -1.67 31.19
CA VAL A 240 10.68 -1.57 30.01
C VAL A 240 9.22 -1.76 30.40
N LEU A 241 8.91 -2.77 31.24
CA LEU A 241 7.55 -2.99 31.70
C LEU A 241 7.02 -1.82 32.55
N LYS A 242 7.85 -1.21 33.36
CA LYS A 242 7.47 0.02 34.10
C LYS A 242 7.15 1.17 33.15
N TYR A 243 7.97 1.35 32.11
CA TYR A 243 7.71 2.36 31.09
C TYR A 243 6.36 2.09 30.39
N LEU A 244 6.12 0.87 29.91
CA LEU A 244 4.85 0.49 29.25
C LEU A 244 3.64 0.65 30.17
N ALA A 245 3.79 0.31 31.47
CA ALA A 245 2.73 0.51 32.45
C ALA A 245 2.42 2.00 32.70
N ASN A 246 3.43 2.84 32.83
CA ASN A 246 3.28 4.25 33.15
C ASN A 246 2.74 5.07 31.96
N GLU A 247 3.27 4.85 30.76
CA GLU A 247 2.94 5.64 29.58
C GLU A 247 1.68 5.13 28.85
N TYR A 248 1.47 3.80 28.87
CA TYR A 248 0.40 3.17 28.08
C TYR A 248 -0.60 2.36 28.92
N GLY A 249 -0.38 2.22 30.22
CA GLY A 249 -1.21 1.37 31.09
C GLY A 249 -1.18 -0.12 30.69
N VAL A 250 -0.07 -0.60 30.12
CA VAL A 250 0.10 -1.94 29.55
C VAL A 250 0.95 -2.81 30.44
N SER A 251 0.50 -4.02 30.69
CA SER A 251 1.23 -5.07 31.43
C SER A 251 1.93 -6.06 30.45
N ARG A 252 2.85 -6.87 30.97
CA ARG A 252 3.45 -7.99 30.22
C ARG A 252 2.40 -8.92 29.60
N ALA A 253 1.29 -9.15 30.28
CA ALA A 253 0.23 -10.04 29.79
C ALA A 253 -0.54 -9.45 28.61
N ASP A 254 -0.66 -8.12 28.52
CA ASP A 254 -1.35 -7.44 27.43
C ASP A 254 -0.57 -7.54 26.10
N LEU A 255 0.76 -7.75 26.15
CA LEU A 255 1.57 -7.97 24.95
C LEU A 255 1.18 -9.22 24.16
N VAL A 256 0.49 -10.20 24.78
CA VAL A 256 0.01 -11.41 24.09
C VAL A 256 -1.06 -11.09 23.05
N SER A 257 -1.84 -10.05 23.27
CA SER A 257 -2.87 -9.54 22.33
C SER A 257 -2.46 -8.21 21.68
N ALA A 258 -1.16 -7.96 21.60
CA ALA A 258 -0.61 -6.82 20.89
C ALA A 258 -0.44 -7.14 19.41
N GLU A 259 -0.82 -6.20 18.58
CA GLU A 259 -0.55 -6.15 17.15
C GLU A 259 0.41 -4.97 16.92
N LEU A 260 1.69 -5.25 17.19
CA LEU A 260 2.77 -4.28 17.15
C LEU A 260 3.81 -4.67 16.12
N SER A 261 4.18 -3.72 15.31
CA SER A 261 5.13 -3.89 14.21
C SER A 261 6.28 -2.91 14.31
N LEU A 262 7.47 -3.38 14.01
CA LEU A 262 8.65 -2.56 13.78
C LEU A 262 8.75 -2.22 12.30
N VAL A 263 8.78 -0.93 12.02
CA VAL A 263 8.86 -0.36 10.67
C VAL A 263 10.01 0.65 10.60
N PRO A 264 10.62 0.87 9.42
CA PRO A 264 11.65 1.89 9.27
C PRO A 264 11.16 3.28 9.74
N ALA A 265 11.92 3.96 10.59
CA ALA A 265 11.55 5.25 11.18
C ALA A 265 11.78 6.44 10.22
N GLY A 266 12.60 6.23 9.17
CA GLY A 266 12.99 7.29 8.24
C GLY A 266 11.80 7.90 7.49
N ALA A 267 11.76 9.23 7.38
CA ALA A 267 10.72 9.90 6.59
C ALA A 267 10.94 9.67 5.07
N PRO A 268 9.86 9.72 4.26
CA PRO A 268 9.97 9.74 2.80
C PRO A 268 10.81 10.93 2.32
N ARG A 269 11.65 10.73 1.31
CA ARG A 269 12.56 11.77 0.79
C ARG A 269 12.62 11.76 -0.72
N ASP A 270 12.87 12.95 -1.29
CA ASP A 270 13.31 13.05 -2.68
C ASP A 270 14.69 12.40 -2.84
N MET A 271 14.87 11.71 -3.97
CA MET A 271 16.14 11.08 -4.32
C MET A 271 16.64 11.57 -5.68
N GLY A 272 17.96 11.70 -5.80
CA GLY A 272 18.63 12.21 -6.99
C GLY A 272 18.79 13.74 -7.00
N PHE A 273 19.73 14.24 -7.79
CA PHE A 273 19.99 15.70 -7.91
C PHE A 273 18.81 16.46 -8.54
N ASP A 274 18.07 15.80 -9.40
CA ASP A 274 16.87 16.30 -10.09
C ASP A 274 15.60 16.13 -9.24
N ARG A 275 15.67 15.42 -8.11
CA ARG A 275 14.55 15.12 -7.21
C ARG A 275 13.38 14.40 -7.89
N GLY A 276 13.63 13.72 -9.02
CA GLY A 276 12.62 13.00 -9.80
C GLY A 276 12.13 11.70 -9.17
N LEU A 277 12.83 11.22 -8.13
CA LEU A 277 12.53 9.96 -7.45
C LEU A 277 12.09 10.20 -6.01
N ILE A 278 11.31 9.24 -5.47
CA ILE A 278 10.91 9.17 -4.06
C ILE A 278 11.52 7.91 -3.44
N ALA A 279 12.23 8.08 -2.33
CA ALA A 279 12.71 6.98 -1.51
C ALA A 279 11.89 6.91 -0.21
N ALA A 280 11.22 5.79 0.04
CA ALA A 280 10.34 5.61 1.19
C ALA A 280 10.17 4.13 1.56
N TYR A 281 9.80 3.89 2.82
CA TYR A 281 9.31 2.59 3.29
C TYR A 281 7.83 2.42 2.91
N GLY A 282 7.46 1.17 2.59
CA GLY A 282 6.05 0.78 2.43
C GLY A 282 5.41 1.27 1.15
N GLN A 283 6.20 1.54 0.11
CA GLN A 283 5.67 1.84 -1.21
C GLN A 283 4.98 0.63 -1.86
N ASP A 284 5.33 -0.57 -1.44
CA ASP A 284 4.63 -1.82 -1.69
C ASP A 284 3.63 -2.08 -0.55
N ASP A 285 2.28 -1.96 -0.73
CA ASP A 285 1.67 -1.37 -1.95
C ASP A 285 0.87 -0.10 -1.60
N ARG A 286 1.31 0.61 -0.55
CA ARG A 286 0.64 1.86 -0.16
C ARG A 286 0.78 2.99 -1.20
N LEU A 287 1.69 2.83 -2.18
CA LEU A 287 1.76 3.72 -3.33
C LEU A 287 0.52 3.58 -4.21
N ALA A 288 0.19 2.34 -4.63
CA ALA A 288 -0.95 2.11 -5.48
C ALA A 288 -2.26 2.35 -4.73
N SER A 289 -2.32 1.95 -3.45
CA SER A 289 -3.46 2.26 -2.59
C SER A 289 -3.72 3.76 -2.45
N TYR A 290 -2.67 4.59 -2.33
CA TYR A 290 -2.82 6.05 -2.33
C TYR A 290 -3.29 6.59 -3.68
N ALA A 291 -2.78 6.06 -4.79
CA ALA A 291 -3.22 6.47 -6.12
C ALA A 291 -4.72 6.18 -6.33
N ALA A 292 -5.21 4.99 -5.93
CA ALA A 292 -6.62 4.64 -5.95
C ALA A 292 -7.47 5.56 -5.06
N LEU A 293 -7.01 5.82 -3.84
CA LEU A 293 -7.66 6.68 -2.86
C LEU A 293 -7.80 8.12 -3.37
N ARG A 294 -6.74 8.67 -3.96
CA ARG A 294 -6.76 10.01 -4.56
C ARG A 294 -7.67 10.07 -5.78
N ALA A 295 -7.60 9.08 -6.64
CA ALA A 295 -8.37 9.05 -7.87
C ALA A 295 -9.88 9.00 -7.61
N ILE A 296 -10.34 8.17 -6.67
CA ILE A 296 -11.78 8.05 -6.38
C ILE A 296 -12.36 9.33 -5.76
N ALA A 297 -11.56 10.10 -5.04
CA ALA A 297 -12.02 11.37 -4.46
C ALA A 297 -12.35 12.43 -5.54
N ASP A 298 -11.69 12.35 -6.69
CA ASP A 298 -11.88 13.28 -7.80
C ASP A 298 -13.01 12.85 -8.77
N VAL A 299 -13.64 11.70 -8.54
CA VAL A 299 -14.77 11.23 -9.34
C VAL A 299 -16.06 11.92 -8.92
N ASN A 300 -16.84 12.34 -9.92
CA ASN A 300 -18.15 12.94 -9.71
C ASN A 300 -19.17 12.32 -10.66
N ASN A 301 -20.28 11.82 -10.11
CA ASN A 301 -21.40 11.23 -10.86
C ASN A 301 -20.95 10.24 -11.95
N PRO A 302 -20.22 9.17 -11.63
CA PRO A 302 -19.82 8.18 -12.62
C PRO A 302 -21.07 7.45 -13.16
N GLU A 303 -20.95 6.86 -14.34
CA GLU A 303 -22.03 6.04 -14.92
C GLU A 303 -22.25 4.79 -14.07
N LYS A 304 -21.22 3.96 -13.90
CA LYS A 304 -21.24 2.80 -12.99
C LYS A 304 -20.73 3.20 -11.60
N THR A 305 -21.25 2.54 -10.58
CA THR A 305 -20.70 2.71 -9.21
C THR A 305 -19.23 2.32 -9.21
N THR A 306 -18.40 3.22 -8.73
CA THR A 306 -16.95 3.02 -8.65
C THR A 306 -16.49 2.76 -7.22
N MET A 307 -15.43 1.96 -7.06
CA MET A 307 -14.93 1.56 -5.75
C MET A 307 -13.39 1.52 -5.72
N ALA A 308 -12.81 2.12 -4.70
CA ALA A 308 -11.45 1.79 -4.25
C ALA A 308 -11.55 0.73 -3.16
N TYR A 309 -11.02 -0.47 -3.41
CA TYR A 309 -11.05 -1.61 -2.48
C TYR A 309 -9.65 -1.89 -1.96
N LEU A 310 -9.34 -1.45 -0.74
CA LEU A 310 -8.00 -1.41 -0.18
C LEU A 310 -7.90 -2.40 0.97
N VAL A 311 -7.16 -3.50 0.76
CA VAL A 311 -7.19 -4.70 1.59
C VAL A 311 -5.87 -4.99 2.29
N ASP A 312 -5.94 -5.77 3.34
CA ASP A 312 -4.82 -6.25 4.14
C ASP A 312 -4.36 -7.65 3.71
N ASN A 313 -3.20 -8.10 4.23
CA ASN A 313 -2.70 -9.48 4.16
C ASN A 313 -2.33 -10.00 2.76
N GLU A 314 -2.06 -9.16 1.79
CA GLU A 314 -1.54 -9.61 0.49
C GLU A 314 -0.20 -10.32 0.66
N GLU A 315 0.72 -9.69 1.37
CA GLU A 315 2.11 -10.11 1.60
C GLU A 315 2.24 -11.49 2.27
N VAL A 316 1.17 -11.97 2.89
CA VAL A 316 1.10 -13.29 3.55
C VAL A 316 0.06 -14.22 2.92
N GLY A 317 -0.33 -13.95 1.68
CA GLY A 317 -1.17 -14.81 0.84
C GLY A 317 -2.66 -14.53 0.90
N ASN A 318 -3.07 -13.29 1.11
CA ASN A 318 -4.46 -12.82 1.05
C ASN A 318 -5.43 -13.49 2.05
N ARG A 319 -4.91 -14.14 3.07
CA ARG A 319 -5.71 -14.89 4.05
C ARG A 319 -6.17 -13.99 5.19
N ASN A 320 -7.01 -14.53 6.06
CA ASN A 320 -7.69 -13.83 7.13
C ASN A 320 -8.98 -13.13 6.66
N ASN A 321 -9.79 -12.65 7.61
CA ASN A 321 -11.08 -12.00 7.37
C ASN A 321 -10.98 -10.52 6.96
N THR A 322 -9.76 -10.03 6.75
CA THR A 322 -9.43 -8.69 6.24
C THR A 322 -8.65 -8.73 4.91
N GLY A 323 -8.19 -9.92 4.48
CA GLY A 323 -7.52 -10.12 3.20
C GLY A 323 -8.48 -10.29 2.02
N ALA A 324 -7.96 -10.27 0.81
CA ALA A 324 -8.74 -10.37 -0.42
C ALA A 324 -9.51 -11.69 -0.57
N ARG A 325 -9.11 -12.76 0.14
CA ARG A 325 -9.82 -14.06 0.17
C ARG A 325 -11.02 -14.09 1.11
N SER A 326 -11.25 -13.02 1.88
CA SER A 326 -12.40 -12.97 2.78
C SER A 326 -13.71 -12.82 1.99
N GLU A 327 -14.80 -13.29 2.59
CA GLU A 327 -16.16 -13.09 2.04
C GLU A 327 -16.62 -11.62 2.13
N TYR A 328 -15.85 -10.74 2.76
CA TYR A 328 -16.23 -9.34 2.99
C TYR A 328 -16.57 -8.59 1.70
N PHE A 329 -15.79 -8.79 0.63
CA PHE A 329 -16.06 -8.18 -0.67
C PHE A 329 -17.44 -8.54 -1.23
N ALA A 330 -17.73 -9.85 -1.28
CA ALA A 330 -19.01 -10.33 -1.78
C ALA A 330 -20.18 -9.92 -0.87
N ASP A 331 -19.97 -9.91 0.45
CA ASP A 331 -20.97 -9.45 1.43
C ASP A 331 -21.28 -7.96 1.23
N LEU A 332 -20.27 -7.10 1.11
CA LEU A 332 -20.45 -5.67 0.88
C LEU A 332 -21.27 -5.41 -0.39
N LEU A 333 -20.88 -5.97 -1.54
CA LEU A 333 -21.59 -5.76 -2.80
C LEU A 333 -23.01 -6.34 -2.79
N SER A 334 -23.18 -7.50 -2.14
CA SER A 334 -24.51 -8.11 -1.96
C SER A 334 -25.44 -7.23 -1.12
N ARG A 335 -24.96 -6.68 -0.02
CA ARG A 335 -25.71 -5.74 0.85
C ARG A 335 -26.06 -4.44 0.11
N MET A 336 -25.15 -3.91 -0.70
CA MET A 336 -25.41 -2.74 -1.53
C MET A 336 -26.52 -3.02 -2.55
N LEU A 337 -26.43 -4.15 -3.26
CA LEU A 337 -27.44 -4.56 -4.23
C LEU A 337 -28.80 -4.83 -3.56
N TYR A 338 -28.81 -5.44 -2.37
CA TYR A 338 -30.03 -5.61 -1.59
C TYR A 338 -30.62 -4.27 -1.15
N SER A 339 -29.79 -3.29 -0.80
CA SER A 339 -30.26 -1.93 -0.45
C SER A 339 -30.97 -1.23 -1.61
N GLU A 340 -30.56 -1.51 -2.85
CA GLU A 340 -31.22 -0.99 -4.06
C GLU A 340 -32.51 -1.75 -4.39
N LEU A 341 -32.46 -3.10 -4.38
CA LEU A 341 -33.54 -3.96 -4.92
C LEU A 341 -34.60 -4.36 -3.89
N GLY A 342 -34.28 -4.29 -2.59
CA GLY A 342 -35.15 -4.76 -1.52
C GLY A 342 -35.58 -6.23 -1.74
N ASP A 343 -36.87 -6.48 -1.64
CA ASP A 343 -37.45 -7.82 -1.81
C ASP A 343 -37.32 -8.41 -3.25
N ALA A 344 -36.91 -7.61 -4.22
CA ALA A 344 -36.60 -8.09 -5.56
C ALA A 344 -35.20 -8.70 -5.69
N TYR A 345 -34.33 -8.54 -4.69
CA TYR A 345 -33.00 -9.14 -4.68
C TYR A 345 -33.07 -10.66 -4.84
N ARG A 346 -32.21 -11.20 -5.70
CA ARG A 346 -31.99 -12.63 -5.92
C ARG A 346 -30.51 -12.87 -6.18
N GLU A 347 -29.96 -13.98 -5.66
CA GLU A 347 -28.56 -14.38 -5.86
C GLU A 347 -28.11 -14.38 -7.35
N PRO A 348 -28.94 -14.85 -8.34
CA PRO A 348 -28.54 -14.74 -9.74
C PRO A 348 -28.35 -13.32 -10.26
N LEU A 349 -29.03 -12.32 -9.70
CA LEU A 349 -28.83 -10.90 -10.03
C LEU A 349 -27.47 -10.40 -9.51
N PHE A 350 -27.11 -10.78 -8.30
CA PHE A 350 -25.79 -10.50 -7.74
C PHE A 350 -24.67 -11.12 -8.59
N ARG A 351 -24.78 -12.42 -8.94
CA ARG A 351 -23.81 -13.08 -9.81
C ARG A 351 -23.74 -12.45 -11.21
N SER A 352 -24.85 -11.90 -11.70
CA SER A 352 -24.85 -11.15 -12.96
C SER A 352 -24.13 -9.82 -12.84
N ALA A 353 -24.31 -9.09 -11.73
CA ALA A 353 -23.60 -7.85 -11.47
C ALA A 353 -22.08 -8.08 -11.39
N LEU A 354 -21.63 -9.15 -10.71
CA LEU A 354 -20.21 -9.51 -10.67
C LEU A 354 -19.62 -9.75 -12.06
N ARG A 355 -20.33 -10.46 -12.94
CA ARG A 355 -19.87 -10.70 -14.34
C ARG A 355 -19.77 -9.44 -15.19
N GLN A 356 -20.50 -8.38 -14.85
CA GLN A 356 -20.47 -7.09 -15.53
C GLN A 356 -19.47 -6.11 -14.87
N THR A 357 -18.85 -6.53 -13.76
CA THR A 357 -17.86 -5.75 -13.04
C THR A 357 -16.51 -5.83 -13.75
N LYS A 358 -15.86 -4.69 -13.88
CA LYS A 358 -14.45 -4.60 -14.28
C LYS A 358 -13.62 -4.29 -13.06
N PHE A 359 -12.53 -5.02 -12.87
CA PHE A 359 -11.64 -4.87 -11.73
C PHE A 359 -10.20 -4.65 -12.21
N ILE A 360 -9.59 -3.58 -11.77
CA ILE A 360 -8.16 -3.36 -11.96
C ILE A 360 -7.47 -3.59 -10.62
N SER A 361 -6.64 -4.62 -10.56
CA SER A 361 -5.75 -4.86 -9.44
C SER A 361 -4.47 -4.07 -9.66
N ILE A 362 -4.25 -3.05 -8.85
CA ILE A 362 -3.03 -2.26 -8.93
C ILE A 362 -2.06 -2.66 -7.84
N ASP A 363 -0.78 -2.80 -8.23
CA ASP A 363 0.28 -3.22 -7.33
C ASP A 363 1.64 -2.90 -7.96
N VAL A 364 2.56 -2.42 -7.16
CA VAL A 364 3.91 -2.12 -7.61
C VAL A 364 4.68 -3.40 -7.97
N ASN A 365 5.76 -3.27 -8.71
CA ASN A 365 6.58 -4.42 -9.13
C ASN A 365 8.06 -4.01 -9.28
N PRO A 366 8.99 -4.99 -9.29
CA PRO A 366 10.39 -4.67 -9.54
C PRO A 366 10.60 -4.01 -10.91
N GLY A 367 11.29 -2.88 -10.94
CA GLY A 367 11.79 -2.25 -12.16
C GLY A 367 13.19 -2.72 -12.52
N VAL A 368 13.66 -2.36 -13.72
CA VAL A 368 15.04 -2.62 -14.14
C VAL A 368 16.01 -1.90 -13.21
N ASN A 369 16.81 -2.68 -12.48
CA ASN A 369 17.87 -2.13 -11.64
C ASN A 369 19.09 -1.80 -12.51
N PRO A 370 19.56 -0.54 -12.55
CA PRO A 370 20.66 -0.13 -13.41
C PRO A 370 22.00 -0.81 -13.07
N ALA A 371 22.19 -1.25 -11.83
CA ALA A 371 23.38 -2.00 -11.43
C ALA A 371 23.29 -3.50 -11.74
N ASN A 372 22.10 -4.04 -11.99
CA ASN A 372 21.83 -5.46 -12.25
C ASN A 372 20.80 -5.68 -13.38
N PRO A 373 21.00 -5.11 -14.58
CA PRO A 373 19.98 -5.19 -15.65
C PRO A 373 19.75 -6.62 -16.13
N GLY A 374 20.72 -7.52 -15.98
CA GLY A 374 20.60 -8.93 -16.35
C GLY A 374 19.60 -9.75 -15.56
N ALA A 375 19.02 -9.19 -14.47
CA ALA A 375 17.91 -9.81 -13.78
C ALA A 375 16.64 -9.91 -14.65
N TRP A 376 16.55 -9.09 -15.70
CA TRP A 376 15.43 -9.01 -16.64
C TRP A 376 15.80 -9.50 -18.03
N GLU A 377 14.77 -9.90 -18.78
CA GLU A 377 14.78 -9.89 -20.25
C GLU A 377 14.32 -8.48 -20.66
N LEU A 378 15.25 -7.68 -21.20
CA LEU A 378 15.08 -6.24 -21.31
C LEU A 378 13.97 -5.79 -22.30
N GLY A 379 13.57 -6.66 -23.24
CA GLY A 379 12.49 -6.35 -24.18
C GLY A 379 11.10 -6.30 -23.54
N ASN A 380 10.92 -6.92 -22.37
CA ASN A 380 9.66 -6.97 -21.64
C ASN A 380 9.81 -6.48 -20.18
N ALA A 381 10.83 -5.69 -19.92
CA ALA A 381 11.15 -5.23 -18.56
C ALA A 381 10.65 -3.81 -18.30
N PRO A 382 10.00 -3.55 -17.16
CA PRO A 382 9.46 -2.23 -16.84
C PRO A 382 10.58 -1.29 -16.40
N LYS A 383 10.54 -0.06 -16.90
CA LYS A 383 11.50 1.01 -16.61
C LYS A 383 10.82 2.11 -15.78
N LEU A 384 11.51 2.64 -14.78
CA LEU A 384 11.04 3.81 -14.04
C LEU A 384 11.03 5.03 -14.95
N GLY A 385 9.99 5.86 -14.80
CA GLY A 385 9.81 7.05 -15.62
C GLY A 385 9.13 6.80 -16.96
N TYR A 386 8.51 5.63 -17.15
CA TYR A 386 7.80 5.25 -18.38
C TYR A 386 6.32 4.97 -18.16
N GLY A 387 5.76 5.50 -17.08
CA GLY A 387 4.36 5.32 -16.74
C GLY A 387 4.02 3.97 -16.11
N ILE A 388 2.74 3.62 -16.17
CA ILE A 388 2.25 2.36 -15.61
C ILE A 388 2.70 1.17 -16.45
N ASN A 389 2.68 -0.03 -15.86
CA ASN A 389 2.95 -1.27 -16.59
C ASN A 389 1.76 -2.24 -16.47
N LEU A 390 1.37 -2.83 -17.60
CA LEU A 390 0.33 -3.85 -17.67
C LEU A 390 0.98 -5.22 -17.44
N LYS A 391 0.54 -5.92 -16.39
CA LYS A 391 0.97 -7.30 -16.07
C LYS A 391 0.10 -8.28 -16.86
N LEU A 392 0.52 -8.65 -18.06
CA LEU A 392 -0.29 -9.47 -18.97
C LEU A 392 -0.30 -10.94 -18.56
N TYR A 393 0.81 -11.42 -18.01
CA TYR A 393 0.99 -12.80 -17.56
C TYR A 393 1.67 -12.77 -16.20
N GLY A 394 1.01 -13.26 -15.18
CA GLY A 394 1.51 -13.28 -13.82
C GLY A 394 1.25 -14.62 -13.13
N GLN A 395 1.78 -14.80 -11.93
CA GLN A 395 1.51 -15.98 -11.10
C GLN A 395 0.13 -15.90 -10.42
N GLY A 396 -0.46 -14.71 -10.31
CA GLY A 396 -1.75 -14.50 -9.67
C GLY A 396 -2.93 -14.44 -10.62
N ASN A 397 -2.76 -13.81 -11.79
CA ASN A 397 -3.81 -13.61 -12.77
C ASN A 397 -3.24 -13.56 -14.20
N THR A 398 -4.06 -13.94 -15.18
CA THR A 398 -3.80 -13.77 -16.61
C THR A 398 -5.03 -13.09 -17.22
N ALA A 399 -4.89 -11.85 -17.68
CA ALA A 399 -5.97 -11.11 -18.26
C ALA A 399 -6.35 -11.64 -19.66
N ASN A 400 -7.64 -11.58 -19.99
CA ASN A 400 -8.14 -11.92 -21.33
C ASN A 400 -7.76 -10.83 -22.35
N SER A 401 -7.46 -11.23 -23.59
CA SER A 401 -7.00 -10.32 -24.64
C SER A 401 -7.98 -9.18 -24.93
N GLU A 402 -9.28 -9.43 -24.82
CA GLU A 402 -10.33 -8.42 -25.00
C GLU A 402 -10.24 -7.33 -23.94
N PHE A 403 -10.01 -7.72 -22.68
CA PHE A 403 -9.89 -6.77 -21.58
C PHE A 403 -8.55 -6.02 -21.63
N ILE A 404 -7.47 -6.67 -22.10
CA ILE A 404 -6.20 -5.99 -22.39
C ILE A 404 -6.40 -4.92 -23.47
N ALA A 405 -7.06 -5.24 -24.57
CA ALA A 405 -7.32 -4.29 -25.66
C ALA A 405 -8.20 -3.12 -25.21
N TRP A 406 -9.22 -3.40 -24.39
CA TRP A 406 -10.07 -2.38 -23.78
C TRP A 406 -9.28 -1.46 -22.85
N THR A 407 -8.40 -2.03 -22.00
CA THR A 407 -7.56 -1.27 -21.08
C THR A 407 -6.57 -0.37 -21.82
N ARG A 408 -5.92 -0.88 -22.88
CA ARG A 408 -5.06 -0.08 -23.74
C ARG A 408 -5.78 1.12 -24.32
N LYS A 409 -6.98 0.88 -24.88
CA LYS A 409 -7.82 1.98 -25.41
C LYS A 409 -8.15 3.01 -24.33
N LEU A 410 -8.52 2.58 -23.12
CA LEU A 410 -8.78 3.49 -22.00
C LEU A 410 -7.57 4.38 -21.69
N LEU A 411 -6.39 3.80 -21.62
CA LEU A 411 -5.15 4.52 -21.29
C LEU A 411 -4.77 5.50 -22.42
N ASP A 412 -4.85 5.08 -23.68
CA ASP A 412 -4.52 5.90 -24.83
C ASP A 412 -5.49 7.06 -24.99
N ASP A 413 -6.80 6.83 -24.87
CA ASP A 413 -7.84 7.88 -24.95
C ASP A 413 -7.64 8.95 -23.84
N ASN A 414 -7.08 8.58 -22.70
CA ASN A 414 -6.81 9.46 -21.57
C ASN A 414 -5.35 9.93 -21.49
N GLN A 415 -4.54 9.61 -22.50
CA GLN A 415 -3.13 10.03 -22.61
C GLN A 415 -2.29 9.59 -21.38
N VAL A 416 -2.61 8.44 -20.79
CA VAL A 416 -1.82 7.86 -19.68
C VAL A 416 -0.68 7.03 -20.27
N PRO A 417 0.58 7.33 -19.95
CA PRO A 417 1.71 6.57 -20.46
C PRO A 417 1.72 5.16 -19.83
N TRP A 418 1.95 4.15 -20.68
CA TRP A 418 1.96 2.77 -20.24
C TRP A 418 3.03 1.95 -20.97
N GLN A 419 3.44 0.86 -20.34
CA GLN A 419 4.36 -0.15 -20.85
C GLN A 419 3.85 -1.55 -20.46
N THR A 420 4.52 -2.60 -20.91
CA THR A 420 4.20 -3.98 -20.48
C THR A 420 5.26 -4.52 -19.54
N ILE A 421 4.88 -5.52 -18.74
CA ILE A 421 5.81 -6.29 -17.92
C ILE A 421 5.58 -7.78 -18.14
N THR A 422 6.66 -8.51 -18.32
CA THR A 422 6.71 -9.98 -18.19
C THR A 422 7.99 -10.35 -17.48
N TYR A 423 7.87 -11.09 -16.38
CA TYR A 423 9.04 -11.57 -15.62
C TYR A 423 9.91 -12.52 -16.45
N LYS A 424 11.20 -12.51 -16.19
CA LYS A 424 12.13 -13.46 -16.82
C LYS A 424 11.74 -14.89 -16.49
N VAL A 425 11.43 -15.66 -17.51
CA VAL A 425 10.88 -17.02 -17.40
C VAL A 425 11.76 -17.92 -16.52
N GLY A 426 11.14 -18.57 -15.55
CA GLY A 426 11.81 -19.50 -14.63
C GLY A 426 12.71 -18.86 -13.56
N SER A 427 12.78 -17.52 -13.49
CA SER A 427 13.68 -16.81 -12.58
C SER A 427 12.98 -15.93 -11.56
N ALA A 428 11.80 -15.43 -11.89
CA ALA A 428 11.07 -14.49 -11.05
C ALA A 428 9.56 -14.61 -11.29
N GLY A 429 8.79 -14.03 -10.40
CA GLY A 429 7.34 -13.91 -10.48
C GLY A 429 6.80 -13.31 -9.21
N GLY A 430 5.59 -12.79 -9.28
CA GLY A 430 4.81 -12.27 -8.18
C GLY A 430 3.37 -12.12 -8.66
N GLY A 431 2.41 -12.36 -7.77
CA GLY A 431 1.00 -12.10 -7.99
C GLY A 431 0.59 -10.86 -7.21
N THR A 432 -0.70 -10.58 -7.24
CA THR A 432 -1.37 -9.60 -6.41
C THR A 432 -2.79 -10.07 -6.15
N ILE A 433 -3.65 -9.20 -5.62
CA ILE A 433 -5.02 -9.56 -5.23
C ILE A 433 -5.93 -9.95 -6.41
N GLY A 434 -5.60 -9.59 -7.67
CA GLY A 434 -6.47 -9.77 -8.84
C GLY A 434 -6.99 -11.19 -9.04
N GLY A 435 -6.15 -12.20 -8.76
CA GLY A 435 -6.52 -13.61 -8.87
C GLY A 435 -7.71 -14.00 -7.98
N GLU A 436 -7.86 -13.37 -6.83
CA GLU A 436 -8.94 -13.66 -5.87
C GLU A 436 -10.32 -13.15 -6.35
N PHE A 437 -10.34 -12.20 -7.28
CA PHE A 437 -11.56 -11.65 -7.85
C PHE A 437 -11.93 -12.30 -9.20
N SER A 438 -10.94 -12.70 -9.99
CA SER A 438 -11.17 -13.40 -11.25
C SER A 438 -11.94 -14.73 -11.07
N ILE A 439 -11.73 -15.44 -9.96
CA ILE A 439 -12.47 -16.67 -9.63
C ILE A 439 -13.96 -16.42 -9.36
N GLN A 440 -14.38 -15.17 -9.15
CA GLN A 440 -15.78 -14.76 -8.99
C GLN A 440 -16.45 -14.37 -10.31
N ASN A 441 -15.84 -14.67 -11.46
CA ASN A 441 -16.26 -14.28 -12.82
C ASN A 441 -16.24 -12.77 -13.08
N ILE A 442 -15.38 -12.04 -12.42
CA ILE A 442 -15.10 -10.62 -12.67
C ILE A 442 -14.03 -10.51 -13.75
N GLU A 443 -14.15 -9.56 -14.67
CA GLU A 443 -13.08 -9.19 -15.60
C GLU A 443 -11.96 -8.47 -14.84
N VAL A 444 -10.76 -9.09 -14.80
CA VAL A 444 -9.63 -8.59 -13.99
C VAL A 444 -8.39 -8.40 -14.85
N ILE A 445 -7.71 -7.28 -14.66
CA ILE A 445 -6.36 -7.05 -15.15
C ILE A 445 -5.48 -6.49 -14.02
N ASP A 446 -4.22 -6.94 -13.99
CA ASP A 446 -3.23 -6.42 -13.05
C ASP A 446 -2.37 -5.36 -13.74
N PHE A 447 -2.19 -4.19 -13.12
CA PHE A 447 -1.18 -3.24 -13.52
C PHE A 447 -0.61 -2.45 -12.34
N GLY A 448 0.45 -1.68 -12.57
CA GLY A 448 1.07 -0.91 -11.51
C GLY A 448 2.21 -0.05 -12.01
N VAL A 449 3.15 0.23 -11.13
CA VAL A 449 4.36 1.00 -11.47
C VAL A 449 5.63 0.29 -10.99
N PRO A 450 6.75 0.44 -11.72
CA PRO A 450 7.99 -0.19 -11.33
C PRO A 450 8.67 0.53 -10.17
N LEU A 451 9.23 -0.24 -9.24
CA LEU A 451 10.07 0.24 -8.15
C LEU A 451 11.49 -0.32 -8.24
N LEU A 452 12.48 0.42 -7.73
CA LEU A 452 13.75 -0.17 -7.33
C LEU A 452 13.64 -0.59 -5.86
N SER A 453 14.29 -1.71 -5.53
CA SER A 453 14.36 -2.19 -4.14
C SER A 453 13.01 -2.47 -3.49
N ILE A 454 12.07 -3.06 -4.24
CA ILE A 454 10.80 -3.56 -3.69
C ILE A 454 11.07 -4.55 -2.54
N HIS A 455 10.17 -4.65 -1.54
CA HIS A 455 10.31 -5.48 -0.33
C HIS A 455 11.53 -5.11 0.55
N THR A 456 12.04 -3.90 0.43
CA THR A 456 13.13 -3.43 1.28
C THR A 456 12.66 -2.34 2.25
N PRO A 457 13.42 -2.07 3.31
CA PRO A 457 13.13 -0.97 4.22
C PRO A 457 13.04 0.41 3.55
N TYR A 458 13.53 0.55 2.29
CA TYR A 458 13.54 1.83 1.59
C TYR A 458 13.49 1.63 0.08
N ALA A 459 12.29 1.52 -0.48
CA ALA A 459 12.05 1.37 -1.91
C ALA A 459 12.06 2.73 -2.64
N VAL A 460 12.25 2.70 -3.98
CA VAL A 460 12.36 3.91 -4.80
C VAL A 460 11.39 3.87 -5.97
N SER A 461 10.55 4.91 -6.08
CA SER A 461 9.62 5.15 -7.20
C SER A 461 9.99 6.38 -8.01
N SER A 462 9.50 6.50 -9.25
CA SER A 462 9.55 7.73 -10.02
C SER A 462 8.30 8.56 -9.77
N LYS A 463 8.45 9.86 -9.52
CA LYS A 463 7.31 10.77 -9.26
C LYS A 463 6.30 10.79 -10.40
N VAL A 464 6.77 10.74 -11.64
CA VAL A 464 5.88 10.74 -12.82
C VAL A 464 5.09 9.43 -12.92
N ASP A 465 5.65 8.30 -12.53
CA ASP A 465 4.94 7.01 -12.54
C ASP A 465 3.85 6.97 -11.48
N VAL A 466 4.14 7.50 -10.26
CA VAL A 466 3.15 7.63 -9.18
C VAL A 466 1.95 8.47 -9.65
N TYR A 467 2.21 9.57 -10.34
CA TYR A 467 1.17 10.42 -10.90
C TYR A 467 0.41 9.73 -12.04
N SER A 468 1.11 8.99 -12.92
CA SER A 468 0.49 8.23 -14.01
C SER A 468 -0.45 7.15 -13.49
N LEU A 469 -0.12 6.51 -12.36
CA LEU A 469 -1.00 5.52 -11.74
C LEU A 469 -2.30 6.15 -11.21
N TYR A 470 -2.21 7.32 -10.60
CA TYR A 470 -3.40 8.10 -10.22
C TYR A 470 -4.24 8.45 -11.45
N GLN A 471 -3.62 8.91 -12.56
CA GLN A 471 -4.34 9.24 -13.79
C GLN A 471 -5.04 8.00 -14.38
N ALA A 472 -4.38 6.84 -14.40
CA ALA A 472 -4.97 5.59 -14.86
C ALA A 472 -6.19 5.18 -14.04
N ALA A 473 -6.08 5.20 -12.70
CA ALA A 473 -7.18 4.89 -11.81
C ALA A 473 -8.35 5.87 -11.98
N LYS A 474 -8.06 7.17 -12.13
CA LYS A 474 -9.08 8.21 -12.36
C LYS A 474 -9.80 8.02 -13.70
N ALA A 475 -9.06 7.72 -14.78
CA ALA A 475 -9.63 7.42 -16.10
C ALA A 475 -10.58 6.21 -16.04
N PHE A 476 -10.17 5.17 -15.32
CA PHE A 476 -10.98 3.97 -15.15
C PHE A 476 -12.26 4.22 -14.34
N TYR A 477 -12.18 4.91 -13.22
CA TYR A 477 -13.36 5.25 -12.44
C TYR A 477 -14.36 6.11 -13.20
N GLY A 478 -13.87 7.05 -14.01
CA GLY A 478 -14.69 7.96 -14.81
C GLY A 478 -15.14 7.41 -16.17
N TYR A 479 -14.78 6.16 -16.50
CA TYR A 479 -15.12 5.58 -17.80
C TYR A 479 -16.62 5.42 -17.98
N SER A 480 -17.14 5.88 -19.14
CA SER A 480 -18.51 5.70 -19.62
C SER A 480 -18.48 4.87 -20.91
N GLU A 481 -19.40 3.90 -21.06
CA GLU A 481 -19.51 3.04 -22.25
C GLU A 481 -20.10 3.75 -23.46
#